data_934dc3b7c3c51f63033e60ec701f538c
#
_entry.id   934dc3b7c3c51f63033e60ec701f538c
#
_cell.length_a   1.000
_cell.length_b   1.000
_cell.length_c   1.000
_cell.angle_alpha   90.00
_cell.angle_beta   90.00
_cell.angle_gamma   90.00
#
_symmetry.space_group_name_H-M   'P 1'
#
loop_
_entity.id
_entity.type
_entity.pdbx_description
1 polymer ?
#
loop_
_entity_poly.entity_id
_entity_poly.type
_entity_poly.pdbx_seq_one_letter_code
_entity_poly.pdbx_strand_id
1 'polypeptide(L)'
;MQTSTKTYCIIGDPIHHSLSPAMQNAAFAAKGLNCTYIAFRVPEAELKESIESLRSINIAGFNVTSPNKAPVMKYLDELEDSAKKAAAVNTVNNIEGIFRGYNTDVYGFIEPLRKRQVDFRGMHVLLLGAGGAARAVVAALAEQKGVAKVVIANRDMQRAEELANLGDGSGMKCEVMPLAGAKDVSPMCDLIVNATTLGMKNESSVIDYQNIQKGSVVYDMVYRPLVTDLIENAKLAQASVVYGYEMLIEQGAKAFEIWTGLSAPRDAMKKNLLGIFGEPT
;
A
#
# COMPACT_ATOMS: atom_id res chain seq x y z
N MET A 1 2.13 30.96 19.44
CA MET A 1 3.28 30.47 18.65
C MET A 1 3.52 29.01 19.06
N GLN A 2 3.42 28.03 18.17
CA GLN A 2 3.87 26.66 18.49
C GLN A 2 5.40 26.70 18.55
N THR A 3 5.95 26.50 19.72
CA THR A 3 7.39 26.57 19.98
C THR A 3 8.12 25.27 19.65
N SER A 4 7.42 24.17 19.38
CA SER A 4 8.01 22.86 19.05
C SER A 4 7.51 22.32 17.71
N THR A 5 8.44 21.83 16.89
CA THR A 5 8.15 21.12 15.66
C THR A 5 7.60 19.73 15.96
N LYS A 6 6.44 19.38 15.40
CA LYS A 6 5.95 18.00 15.47
C LYS A 6 6.75 17.10 14.53
N THR A 7 7.26 15.99 15.05
CA THR A 7 8.03 15.04 14.25
C THR A 7 7.20 13.82 13.94
N TYR A 8 7.24 13.41 12.66
CA TYR A 8 6.68 12.17 12.14
C TYR A 8 7.78 11.36 11.47
N CYS A 9 7.58 10.06 11.32
CA CYS A 9 8.57 9.24 10.63
C CYS A 9 7.96 8.05 9.89
N ILE A 10 8.81 7.36 9.12
CA ILE A 10 8.54 6.01 8.63
C ILE A 10 9.61 5.07 9.16
N ILE A 11 9.22 3.88 9.58
CA ILE A 11 10.10 2.82 10.04
C ILE A 11 9.97 1.57 9.16
N GLY A 12 11.09 0.89 8.91
CA GLY A 12 11.15 -0.37 8.14
C GLY A 12 12.56 -0.73 7.71
N ASP A 13 12.73 -1.85 7.01
CA ASP A 13 14.05 -2.30 6.51
C ASP A 13 13.89 -3.12 5.22
N PRO A 14 14.44 -2.67 4.08
CA PRO A 14 15.16 -1.41 3.85
C PRO A 14 14.22 -0.20 3.77
N ILE A 15 14.72 1.00 4.09
CA ILE A 15 13.91 2.23 4.12
C ILE A 15 14.44 3.37 3.24
N HIS A 16 15.70 3.31 2.82
CA HIS A 16 16.41 4.40 2.14
C HIS A 16 15.83 4.79 0.77
N HIS A 17 14.97 3.94 0.17
CA HIS A 17 14.29 4.23 -1.09
C HIS A 17 12.89 4.84 -0.91
N SER A 18 12.44 5.03 0.34
CA SER A 18 11.09 5.53 0.60
C SER A 18 10.92 6.97 0.12
N LEU A 19 9.85 7.22 -0.63
CA LEU A 19 9.46 8.55 -1.08
C LEU A 19 8.51 9.26 -0.10
N SER A 20 8.08 8.58 0.97
CA SER A 20 7.17 9.14 1.97
C SER A 20 7.73 10.41 2.63
N PRO A 21 9.04 10.54 2.97
CA PRO A 21 9.56 11.77 3.53
C PRO A 21 9.40 12.97 2.59
N ALA A 22 9.73 12.83 1.32
CA ALA A 22 9.59 13.91 0.34
C ALA A 22 8.12 14.31 0.18
N MET A 23 7.23 13.35 0.04
CA MET A 23 5.80 13.55 -0.14
C MET A 23 5.14 14.22 1.09
N GLN A 24 5.41 13.71 2.30
CA GLN A 24 4.79 14.23 3.53
C GLN A 24 5.32 15.61 3.89
N ASN A 25 6.63 15.88 3.74
CA ASN A 25 7.19 17.20 3.97
C ASN A 25 6.62 18.23 2.98
N ALA A 26 6.41 17.87 1.71
CA ALA A 26 5.72 18.72 0.74
C ALA A 26 4.27 19.03 1.18
N ALA A 27 3.58 18.04 1.74
CA ALA A 27 2.23 18.22 2.26
C ALA A 27 2.19 19.14 3.49
N PHE A 28 3.11 18.98 4.44
CA PHE A 28 3.21 19.87 5.60
C PHE A 28 3.52 21.29 5.19
N ALA A 29 4.46 21.49 4.26
CA ALA A 29 4.81 22.82 3.72
C ALA A 29 3.61 23.47 3.02
N ALA A 30 2.89 22.72 2.17
CA ALA A 30 1.70 23.23 1.46
C ALA A 30 0.56 23.65 2.40
N LYS A 31 0.52 23.09 3.62
CA LYS A 31 -0.47 23.47 4.66
C LYS A 31 0.10 24.44 5.71
N GLY A 32 1.34 24.91 5.56
CA GLY A 32 1.98 25.82 6.53
C GLY A 32 2.15 25.21 7.93
N LEU A 33 2.28 23.89 8.03
CA LEU A 33 2.40 23.19 9.31
C LEU A 33 3.87 23.13 9.76
N ASN A 34 4.12 23.44 11.04
CA ASN A 34 5.45 23.25 11.66
C ASN A 34 5.64 21.77 12.02
N CYS A 35 5.84 20.96 10.97
CA CYS A 35 6.01 19.50 11.06
C CYS A 35 7.21 19.06 10.22
N THR A 36 7.83 17.95 10.62
CA THR A 36 8.88 17.29 9.85
C THR A 36 8.61 15.79 9.77
N TYR A 37 9.02 15.20 8.65
CA TYR A 37 8.89 13.76 8.43
C TYR A 37 10.22 13.18 7.97
N ILE A 38 10.70 12.15 8.66
CA ILE A 38 12.00 11.51 8.44
C ILE A 38 11.86 9.98 8.33
N ALA A 39 12.90 9.30 7.84
CA ALA A 39 12.92 7.85 7.72
C ALA A 39 13.94 7.25 8.67
N PHE A 40 13.57 6.17 9.36
CA PHE A 40 14.46 5.40 10.21
C PHE A 40 14.52 3.95 9.75
N ARG A 41 15.73 3.42 9.57
CA ARG A 41 15.90 2.00 9.37
C ARG A 41 15.66 1.27 10.70
N VAL A 42 14.66 0.38 10.70
CA VAL A 42 14.29 -0.45 11.86
C VAL A 42 14.13 -1.89 11.39
N PRO A 43 15.13 -2.75 11.59
CA PRO A 43 14.99 -4.19 11.38
C PRO A 43 13.95 -4.78 12.33
N GLU A 44 13.34 -5.91 11.95
CA GLU A 44 12.32 -6.55 12.78
C GLU A 44 12.82 -6.92 14.18
N ALA A 45 14.10 -7.34 14.29
CA ALA A 45 14.73 -7.68 15.57
C ALA A 45 14.84 -6.48 16.54
N GLU A 46 14.86 -5.24 16.04
CA GLU A 46 14.98 -4.01 16.82
C GLU A 46 13.63 -3.29 17.00
N LEU A 47 12.53 -3.90 16.54
CA LEU A 47 11.23 -3.22 16.47
C LEU A 47 10.72 -2.80 17.84
N LYS A 48 10.80 -3.66 18.85
CA LYS A 48 10.32 -3.39 20.21
C LYS A 48 10.97 -2.16 20.80
N GLU A 49 12.31 -2.17 20.85
CA GLU A 49 13.12 -1.08 21.41
C GLU A 49 12.92 0.23 20.62
N SER A 50 12.73 0.12 19.32
CA SER A 50 12.44 1.28 18.46
C SER A 50 11.07 1.90 18.78
N ILE A 51 10.04 1.10 19.02
CA ILE A 51 8.71 1.61 19.39
C ILE A 51 8.75 2.27 20.78
N GLU A 52 9.46 1.67 21.74
CA GLU A 52 9.67 2.25 23.07
C GLU A 52 10.41 3.59 22.98
N SER A 53 11.44 3.69 22.13
CA SER A 53 12.18 4.93 21.87
C SER A 53 11.30 6.01 21.22
N LEU A 54 10.51 5.67 20.21
CA LEU A 54 9.57 6.59 19.58
C LEU A 54 8.54 7.14 20.60
N ARG A 55 8.10 6.30 21.54
CA ARG A 55 7.19 6.70 22.61
C ARG A 55 7.90 7.67 23.57
N SER A 56 9.13 7.38 23.98
CA SER A 56 9.89 8.20 24.94
C SER A 56 10.20 9.62 24.44
N ILE A 57 10.42 9.78 23.13
CA ILE A 57 10.63 11.10 22.49
C ILE A 57 9.33 11.79 22.10
N ASN A 58 8.18 11.21 22.43
CA ASN A 58 6.85 11.73 22.12
C ASN A 58 6.66 12.02 20.62
N ILE A 59 7.02 11.05 19.75
CA ILE A 59 6.79 11.15 18.31
C ILE A 59 5.29 11.41 18.03
N ALA A 60 4.94 12.32 17.13
CA ALA A 60 3.55 12.68 16.88
C ALA A 60 2.76 11.59 16.11
N GLY A 61 3.47 10.77 15.34
CA GLY A 61 2.93 9.66 14.59
C GLY A 61 3.97 9.06 13.66
N PHE A 62 3.71 7.89 13.12
CA PHE A 62 4.65 7.26 12.20
C PHE A 62 3.97 6.28 11.23
N ASN A 63 4.60 6.11 10.06
CA ASN A 63 4.27 4.99 9.19
C ASN A 63 5.17 3.79 9.47
N VAL A 64 4.65 2.63 9.11
CA VAL A 64 5.37 1.35 9.20
C VAL A 64 5.36 0.69 7.83
N THR A 65 6.54 0.28 7.37
CA THR A 65 6.65 -0.51 6.14
C THR A 65 7.26 -1.88 6.43
N SER A 66 7.48 -2.67 5.36
CA SER A 66 8.05 -4.02 5.46
C SER A 66 9.39 -4.01 6.23
N PRO A 67 9.67 -5.05 7.05
CA PRO A 67 8.84 -6.22 7.35
C PRO A 67 7.83 -5.98 8.50
N ASN A 68 7.80 -4.81 9.10
CA ASN A 68 7.28 -4.52 10.43
C ASN A 68 5.76 -4.35 10.51
N LYS A 69 5.01 -4.30 9.38
CA LYS A 69 3.56 -3.98 9.36
C LYS A 69 2.70 -4.91 10.22
N ALA A 70 2.97 -6.21 10.23
CA ALA A 70 2.25 -7.15 11.09
C ALA A 70 2.86 -7.24 12.50
N PRO A 71 4.20 -7.36 12.67
CA PRO A 71 4.80 -7.43 14.00
C PRO A 71 4.53 -6.23 14.90
N VAL A 72 4.42 -5.01 14.36
CA VAL A 72 4.23 -3.78 15.14
C VAL A 72 2.94 -3.78 15.95
N MET A 73 1.91 -4.51 15.51
CA MET A 73 0.62 -4.57 16.18
C MET A 73 0.71 -4.95 17.66
N LYS A 74 1.70 -5.75 18.04
CA LYS A 74 1.94 -6.21 19.42
C LYS A 74 2.41 -5.11 20.38
N TYR A 75 2.86 -3.99 19.84
CA TYR A 75 3.48 -2.88 20.59
C TYR A 75 2.62 -1.62 20.57
N LEU A 76 1.39 -1.71 20.03
CA LEU A 76 0.44 -0.62 19.97
C LEU A 76 -0.64 -0.79 21.04
N ASP A 77 -1.19 0.31 21.52
CA ASP A 77 -2.20 0.32 22.58
C ASP A 77 -3.59 0.03 22.00
N GLU A 78 -3.88 0.53 20.79
CA GLU A 78 -5.18 0.41 20.14
C GLU A 78 -5.02 0.12 18.64
N LEU A 79 -5.99 -0.60 18.09
CA LEU A 79 -6.06 -0.91 16.66
C LEU A 79 -7.44 -0.52 16.12
N GLU A 80 -7.43 0.25 15.04
CA GLU A 80 -8.63 0.57 14.28
C GLU A 80 -9.05 -0.59 13.36
N ASP A 81 -10.30 -0.57 12.93
CA ASP A 81 -10.88 -1.66 12.14
C ASP A 81 -10.11 -1.95 10.84
N SER A 82 -9.59 -0.91 10.19
CA SER A 82 -8.76 -1.07 8.99
C SER A 82 -7.50 -1.91 9.26
N ALA A 83 -6.86 -1.71 10.42
CA ALA A 83 -5.68 -2.46 10.83
C ALA A 83 -6.04 -3.90 11.25
N LYS A 84 -7.15 -4.08 11.97
CA LYS A 84 -7.65 -5.41 12.39
C LYS A 84 -7.99 -6.27 11.17
N LYS A 85 -8.75 -5.73 10.21
CA LYS A 85 -9.15 -6.44 8.98
C LYS A 85 -7.97 -6.80 8.09
N ALA A 86 -6.99 -5.91 7.95
CA ALA A 86 -5.77 -6.18 7.19
C ALA A 86 -4.76 -7.07 7.95
N ALA A 87 -4.95 -7.30 9.25
CA ALA A 87 -3.97 -7.92 10.15
C ALA A 87 -2.57 -7.29 9.97
N ALA A 88 -2.52 -5.97 9.78
CA ALA A 88 -1.30 -5.20 9.54
C ALA A 88 -1.54 -3.71 9.81
N VAL A 89 -0.54 -3.03 10.33
CA VAL A 89 -0.52 -1.57 10.56
C VAL A 89 0.51 -0.94 9.63
N ASN A 90 0.15 0.12 8.93
CA ASN A 90 1.08 0.96 8.18
C ASN A 90 1.13 2.40 8.68
N THR A 91 0.22 2.80 9.59
CA THR A 91 0.13 4.16 10.10
C THR A 91 -0.21 4.12 11.59
N VAL A 92 0.55 4.87 12.39
CA VAL A 92 0.32 5.02 13.84
C VAL A 92 0.14 6.50 14.16
N ASN A 93 -0.87 6.82 14.93
CA ASN A 93 -1.10 8.14 15.49
C ASN A 93 -0.83 8.12 16.99
N ASN A 94 -0.08 9.08 17.48
CA ASN A 94 0.12 9.28 18.92
C ASN A 94 -0.92 10.27 19.44
N ILE A 95 -1.83 9.76 20.24
CA ILE A 95 -2.88 10.55 20.88
C ILE A 95 -2.56 10.59 22.38
N GLU A 96 -1.89 11.64 22.83
CA GLU A 96 -1.53 11.84 24.25
C GLU A 96 -0.76 10.64 24.87
N GLY A 97 0.17 10.06 24.10
CA GLY A 97 0.96 8.89 24.52
C GLY A 97 0.37 7.53 24.15
N ILE A 98 -0.90 7.49 23.70
CA ILE A 98 -1.56 6.29 23.22
C ILE A 98 -1.26 6.08 21.73
N PHE A 99 -0.62 4.99 21.39
CA PHE A 99 -0.30 4.62 20.00
C PHE A 99 -1.47 3.85 19.40
N ARG A 100 -2.22 4.52 18.51
CA ARG A 100 -3.33 3.91 17.77
C ARG A 100 -2.92 3.57 16.36
N GLY A 101 -3.08 2.29 15.98
CA GLY A 101 -2.69 1.74 14.69
C GLY A 101 -3.82 1.70 13.66
N TYR A 102 -3.50 2.08 12.42
CA TYR A 102 -4.38 2.11 11.26
C TYR A 102 -3.74 1.36 10.09
N ASN A 103 -4.56 0.99 9.10
CA ASN A 103 -4.06 0.57 7.80
C ASN A 103 -4.59 1.48 6.69
N THR A 104 -3.78 2.46 6.30
CA THR A 104 -4.14 3.39 5.22
C THR A 104 -3.88 2.83 3.83
N ASP A 105 -3.19 1.68 3.71
CA ASP A 105 -3.00 0.99 2.42
C ASP A 105 -4.34 0.47 1.88
N VAL A 106 -5.28 0.05 2.75
CA VAL A 106 -6.64 -0.35 2.36
C VAL A 106 -7.34 0.77 1.59
N TYR A 107 -7.31 1.99 2.14
CA TYR A 107 -7.83 3.18 1.49
C TYR A 107 -7.03 3.52 0.22
N GLY A 108 -5.69 3.49 0.31
CA GLY A 108 -4.79 3.82 -0.79
C GLY A 108 -4.97 2.93 -2.01
N PHE A 109 -5.26 1.65 -1.80
CA PHE A 109 -5.53 0.71 -2.87
C PHE A 109 -6.87 0.97 -3.56
N ILE A 110 -7.93 1.16 -2.77
CA ILE A 110 -9.28 1.23 -3.32
C ILE A 110 -9.58 2.57 -4.01
N GLU A 111 -9.01 3.67 -3.54
CA GLU A 111 -9.35 5.00 -4.00
C GLU A 111 -9.03 5.27 -5.49
N PRO A 112 -7.87 4.85 -6.04
CA PRO A 112 -7.61 4.94 -7.47
C PRO A 112 -8.60 4.16 -8.35
N LEU A 113 -9.11 3.02 -7.86
CA LEU A 113 -10.13 2.21 -8.55
C LEU A 113 -11.49 2.90 -8.51
N ARG A 114 -11.87 3.50 -7.37
CA ARG A 114 -13.11 4.29 -7.24
C ARG A 114 -13.13 5.50 -8.16
N LYS A 115 -12.02 6.21 -8.26
CA LYS A 115 -11.87 7.35 -9.19
C LYS A 115 -12.08 6.96 -10.65
N ARG A 116 -11.77 5.71 -11.00
CA ARG A 116 -12.01 5.11 -12.32
C ARG A 116 -13.38 4.48 -12.45
N GLN A 117 -14.24 4.56 -11.41
CA GLN A 117 -15.58 3.98 -11.36
C GLN A 117 -15.58 2.46 -11.65
N VAL A 118 -14.56 1.75 -11.18
CA VAL A 118 -14.44 0.30 -11.34
C VAL A 118 -15.61 -0.39 -10.62
N ASP A 119 -16.34 -1.24 -11.35
CA ASP A 119 -17.43 -2.05 -10.79
C ASP A 119 -16.87 -3.38 -10.27
N PHE A 120 -17.04 -3.64 -8.99
CA PHE A 120 -16.54 -4.85 -8.34
C PHE A 120 -17.50 -6.05 -8.43
N ARG A 121 -18.71 -5.89 -8.98
CA ARG A 121 -19.72 -6.94 -9.06
C ARG A 121 -19.31 -8.05 -10.03
N GLY A 122 -19.22 -9.27 -9.53
CA GLY A 122 -18.80 -10.44 -10.29
C GLY A 122 -17.31 -10.48 -10.63
N MET A 123 -16.51 -9.53 -10.12
CA MET A 123 -15.11 -9.36 -10.50
C MET A 123 -14.24 -10.54 -10.11
N HIS A 124 -13.40 -10.98 -11.04
CA HIS A 124 -12.32 -11.92 -10.83
C HIS A 124 -11.00 -11.17 -10.73
N VAL A 125 -10.29 -11.37 -9.64
CA VAL A 125 -9.03 -10.67 -9.32
C VAL A 125 -7.87 -11.65 -9.30
N LEU A 126 -6.76 -11.31 -9.96
CA LEU A 126 -5.47 -11.96 -9.78
C LEU A 126 -4.58 -11.07 -8.93
N LEU A 127 -4.17 -11.56 -7.76
CA LEU A 127 -3.26 -10.88 -6.85
C LEU A 127 -1.90 -11.57 -6.85
N LEU A 128 -0.88 -10.88 -7.32
CA LEU A 128 0.50 -11.35 -7.27
C LEU A 128 1.13 -10.91 -5.95
N GLY A 129 1.53 -11.87 -5.13
CA GLY A 129 2.18 -11.65 -3.84
C GLY A 129 1.28 -11.88 -2.64
N ALA A 130 1.91 -12.14 -1.48
CA ALA A 130 1.26 -12.38 -0.19
C ALA A 130 1.97 -11.64 0.97
N GLY A 131 2.47 -10.44 0.71
CA GLY A 131 3.12 -9.57 1.69
C GLY A 131 2.16 -8.60 2.38
N GLY A 132 2.72 -7.64 3.11
CA GLY A 132 1.93 -6.64 3.86
C GLY A 132 1.04 -5.76 2.97
N ALA A 133 1.45 -5.46 1.72
CA ALA A 133 0.60 -4.74 0.77
C ALA A 133 -0.56 -5.62 0.28
N ALA A 134 -0.31 -6.91 0.01
CA ALA A 134 -1.35 -7.85 -0.41
C ALA A 134 -2.43 -8.06 0.66
N ARG A 135 -2.10 -7.99 1.95
CA ARG A 135 -3.06 -8.00 3.06
C ARG A 135 -4.06 -6.84 2.95
N ALA A 136 -3.56 -5.64 2.66
CA ALA A 136 -4.42 -4.47 2.47
C ALA A 136 -5.32 -4.62 1.23
N VAL A 137 -4.83 -5.25 0.15
CA VAL A 137 -5.64 -5.56 -1.05
C VAL A 137 -6.79 -6.49 -0.71
N VAL A 138 -6.50 -7.62 -0.06
CA VAL A 138 -7.54 -8.60 0.33
C VAL A 138 -8.56 -7.94 1.27
N ALA A 139 -8.11 -7.21 2.28
CA ALA A 139 -9.00 -6.50 3.19
C ALA A 139 -9.87 -5.45 2.46
N ALA A 140 -9.28 -4.71 1.51
CA ALA A 140 -10.00 -3.71 0.73
C ALA A 140 -11.04 -4.33 -0.20
N LEU A 141 -10.70 -5.44 -0.86
CA LEU A 141 -11.60 -6.19 -1.75
C LEU A 141 -12.73 -6.86 -0.96
N ALA A 142 -12.45 -7.38 0.23
CA ALA A 142 -13.46 -7.97 1.13
C ALA A 142 -14.53 -6.96 1.56
N GLU A 143 -14.21 -5.66 1.59
CA GLU A 143 -15.18 -4.60 1.86
C GLU A 143 -16.02 -4.20 0.63
N GLN A 144 -15.60 -4.60 -0.58
CA GLN A 144 -16.35 -4.31 -1.79
C GLN A 144 -17.41 -5.38 -2.02
N LYS A 145 -18.67 -4.93 -2.14
CA LYS A 145 -19.77 -5.86 -2.44
C LYS A 145 -19.62 -6.42 -3.85
N GLY A 146 -19.61 -7.75 -3.95
CA GLY A 146 -19.75 -8.43 -5.24
C GLY A 146 -18.46 -8.90 -5.89
N VAL A 147 -17.28 -8.74 -5.28
CA VAL A 147 -16.06 -9.44 -5.76
C VAL A 147 -16.32 -10.94 -5.67
N ALA A 148 -16.27 -11.62 -6.83
CA ALA A 148 -16.61 -13.03 -6.90
C ALA A 148 -15.45 -13.93 -6.46
N LYS A 149 -14.23 -13.59 -6.93
CA LYS A 149 -13.07 -14.45 -6.73
C LYS A 149 -11.78 -13.64 -6.69
N VAL A 150 -10.88 -14.02 -5.78
CA VAL A 150 -9.48 -13.57 -5.74
C VAL A 150 -8.57 -14.79 -5.85
N VAL A 151 -7.72 -14.82 -6.89
CA VAL A 151 -6.67 -15.81 -7.03
C VAL A 151 -5.37 -15.18 -6.54
N ILE A 152 -4.79 -15.76 -5.49
CA ILE A 152 -3.54 -15.29 -4.89
C ILE A 152 -2.38 -16.12 -5.42
N ALA A 153 -1.54 -15.52 -6.25
CA ALA A 153 -0.37 -16.17 -6.82
C ALA A 153 0.89 -15.75 -6.07
N ASN A 154 1.58 -16.68 -5.41
CA ASN A 154 2.78 -16.39 -4.64
C ASN A 154 3.84 -17.51 -4.78
N ARG A 155 5.11 -17.18 -4.51
CA ARG A 155 6.20 -18.16 -4.45
C ARG A 155 6.12 -19.05 -3.21
N ASP A 156 5.74 -18.46 -2.10
CA ASP A 156 5.55 -19.14 -0.81
C ASP A 156 4.04 -19.43 -0.65
N MET A 157 3.67 -20.70 -0.80
CA MET A 157 2.27 -21.14 -0.75
C MET A 157 1.67 -20.99 0.64
N GLN A 158 2.45 -21.21 1.70
CA GLN A 158 1.96 -21.06 3.06
C GLN A 158 1.48 -19.62 3.32
N ARG A 159 2.27 -18.62 2.91
CA ARG A 159 1.88 -17.20 3.01
C ARG A 159 0.65 -16.87 2.16
N ALA A 160 0.49 -17.53 1.00
CA ALA A 160 -0.69 -17.34 0.17
C ALA A 160 -1.95 -17.90 0.87
N GLU A 161 -1.86 -19.06 1.50
CA GLU A 161 -2.95 -19.68 2.27
C GLU A 161 -3.32 -18.82 3.49
N GLU A 162 -2.33 -18.35 4.24
CA GLU A 162 -2.56 -17.41 5.37
C GLU A 162 -3.29 -16.14 4.91
N LEU A 163 -2.95 -15.64 3.71
CA LEU A 163 -3.61 -14.47 3.13
C LEU A 163 -5.03 -14.79 2.65
N ALA A 164 -5.26 -15.96 2.05
CA ALA A 164 -6.58 -16.39 1.62
C ALA A 164 -7.56 -16.48 2.79
N ASN A 165 -7.11 -17.03 3.93
CA ASN A 165 -7.91 -17.13 5.16
C ASN A 165 -8.34 -15.75 5.69
N LEU A 166 -7.61 -14.67 5.39
CA LEU A 166 -7.99 -13.32 5.76
C LEU A 166 -9.23 -12.83 4.99
N GLY A 167 -9.43 -13.33 3.77
CA GLY A 167 -10.61 -13.03 2.93
C GLY A 167 -11.84 -13.88 3.26
N ASP A 168 -11.67 -14.97 4.00
CA ASP A 168 -12.76 -15.85 4.36
C ASP A 168 -13.81 -15.14 5.23
N GLY A 169 -15.08 -15.44 4.96
CA GLY A 169 -16.21 -14.82 5.66
C GLY A 169 -16.73 -13.51 5.04
N SER A 170 -16.04 -12.96 4.02
CA SER A 170 -16.52 -11.79 3.28
C SER A 170 -17.53 -12.13 2.16
N GLY A 171 -17.71 -13.40 1.85
CA GLY A 171 -18.45 -13.91 0.67
C GLY A 171 -17.62 -13.93 -0.61
N MET A 172 -16.37 -13.48 -0.56
CA MET A 172 -15.39 -13.51 -1.64
C MET A 172 -14.64 -14.83 -1.61
N LYS A 173 -14.61 -15.56 -2.74
CA LYS A 173 -13.86 -16.80 -2.84
C LYS A 173 -12.37 -16.53 -3.01
N CYS A 174 -11.53 -17.00 -2.10
CA CYS A 174 -10.08 -16.94 -2.23
C CYS A 174 -9.52 -18.30 -2.68
N GLU A 175 -8.66 -18.30 -3.70
CA GLU A 175 -7.90 -19.45 -4.17
C GLU A 175 -6.42 -19.11 -4.20
N VAL A 176 -5.56 -20.12 -4.00
CA VAL A 176 -4.11 -19.95 -4.01
C VAL A 176 -3.46 -20.76 -5.11
N MET A 177 -2.36 -20.23 -5.65
CA MET A 177 -1.59 -20.92 -6.68
C MET A 177 -0.12 -20.48 -6.66
N PRO A 178 0.78 -21.30 -7.24
CA PRO A 178 2.16 -20.88 -7.47
C PRO A 178 2.23 -19.66 -8.42
N LEU A 179 3.16 -18.74 -8.16
CA LEU A 179 3.34 -17.53 -8.96
C LEU A 179 3.55 -17.80 -10.46
N ALA A 180 4.24 -18.89 -10.78
CA ALA A 180 4.49 -19.30 -12.18
C ALA A 180 3.21 -19.60 -12.99
N GLY A 181 2.11 -19.97 -12.31
CA GLY A 181 0.81 -20.23 -12.94
C GLY A 181 -0.03 -18.97 -13.18
N ALA A 182 0.41 -17.80 -12.72
CA ALA A 182 -0.37 -16.57 -12.82
C ALA A 182 -0.80 -16.22 -14.25
N LYS A 183 0.07 -16.47 -15.24
CA LYS A 183 -0.20 -16.25 -16.66
C LYS A 183 -1.37 -17.07 -17.21
N ASP A 184 -1.64 -18.24 -16.63
CA ASP A 184 -2.67 -19.15 -17.14
C ASP A 184 -4.08 -18.71 -16.73
N VAL A 185 -4.20 -17.96 -15.63
CA VAL A 185 -5.47 -17.44 -15.10
C VAL A 185 -5.70 -15.97 -15.42
N SER A 186 -4.65 -15.21 -15.69
CA SER A 186 -4.75 -13.77 -15.95
C SER A 186 -5.69 -13.38 -17.11
N PRO A 187 -5.85 -14.20 -18.20
CA PRO A 187 -6.83 -13.88 -19.26
C PRO A 187 -8.30 -13.89 -18.81
N MET A 188 -8.59 -14.48 -17.66
CA MET A 188 -9.95 -14.56 -17.08
C MET A 188 -10.18 -13.56 -15.97
N CYS A 189 -9.22 -12.64 -15.72
CA CYS A 189 -9.28 -11.70 -14.62
C CYS A 189 -9.62 -10.29 -15.09
N ASP A 190 -10.56 -9.67 -14.39
CA ASP A 190 -10.97 -8.28 -14.63
C ASP A 190 -10.01 -7.27 -14.01
N LEU A 191 -9.31 -7.71 -12.94
CA LEU A 191 -8.31 -6.93 -12.22
C LEU A 191 -7.07 -7.78 -11.95
N ILE A 192 -5.91 -7.29 -12.36
CA ILE A 192 -4.60 -7.87 -12.05
C ILE A 192 -3.85 -6.91 -11.14
N VAL A 193 -3.43 -7.37 -9.96
CA VAL A 193 -2.72 -6.54 -8.96
C VAL A 193 -1.33 -7.11 -8.71
N ASN A 194 -0.29 -6.32 -8.96
CA ASN A 194 1.06 -6.65 -8.54
C ASN A 194 1.36 -6.03 -7.16
N ALA A 195 1.33 -6.86 -6.12
CA ALA A 195 1.74 -6.50 -4.75
C ALA A 195 3.08 -7.14 -4.35
N THR A 196 3.89 -7.53 -5.34
CA THR A 196 5.26 -8.01 -5.17
C THR A 196 6.27 -6.89 -5.39
N THR A 197 7.55 -7.22 -5.29
CA THR A 197 8.66 -6.35 -5.69
C THR A 197 9.12 -6.58 -7.15
N LEU A 198 8.44 -7.44 -7.90
CA LEU A 198 8.75 -7.67 -9.32
C LEU A 198 8.56 -6.39 -10.13
N GLY A 199 9.56 -6.07 -10.93
CA GLY A 199 9.63 -4.82 -11.70
C GLY A 199 10.44 -3.70 -11.03
N MET A 200 10.74 -3.78 -9.73
CA MET A 200 11.57 -2.76 -9.03
C MET A 200 13.01 -2.68 -9.56
N LYS A 201 13.54 -3.78 -10.08
CA LYS A 201 14.89 -3.87 -10.65
C LYS A 201 14.86 -4.12 -12.16
N ASN A 202 13.80 -3.65 -12.83
CA ASN A 202 13.54 -3.89 -14.26
C ASN A 202 13.45 -5.39 -14.62
N GLU A 203 12.97 -6.22 -13.68
CA GLU A 203 12.70 -7.63 -13.97
C GLU A 203 11.47 -7.72 -14.90
N SER A 204 11.47 -8.75 -15.77
CA SER A 204 10.34 -9.05 -16.63
C SER A 204 9.12 -9.46 -15.83
N SER A 205 7.95 -9.08 -16.30
CA SER A 205 6.67 -9.50 -15.75
C SER A 205 6.47 -11.01 -15.92
N VAL A 206 5.75 -11.60 -14.97
CA VAL A 206 5.29 -13.00 -15.09
C VAL A 206 4.04 -13.10 -15.97
N ILE A 207 3.49 -11.96 -16.43
CA ILE A 207 2.30 -11.87 -17.28
C ILE A 207 2.64 -11.04 -18.51
N ASP A 208 2.60 -11.66 -19.69
CA ASP A 208 2.78 -11.01 -20.97
C ASP A 208 1.49 -10.33 -21.45
N TYR A 209 1.59 -9.38 -22.37
CA TYR A 209 0.44 -8.66 -22.91
C TYR A 209 -0.63 -9.56 -23.53
N GLN A 210 -0.24 -10.73 -24.10
CA GLN A 210 -1.16 -11.73 -24.66
C GLN A 210 -2.03 -12.41 -23.62
N ASN A 211 -1.60 -12.38 -22.36
CA ASN A 211 -2.30 -12.97 -21.20
C ASN A 211 -3.10 -11.92 -20.41
N ILE A 212 -3.20 -10.68 -20.89
CA ILE A 212 -3.99 -9.61 -20.26
C ILE A 212 -5.23 -9.37 -21.11
N GLN A 213 -6.41 -9.47 -20.47
CA GLN A 213 -7.67 -9.22 -21.15
C GLN A 213 -7.80 -7.74 -21.52
N LYS A 214 -8.19 -7.46 -22.77
CA LYS A 214 -8.51 -6.08 -23.21
C LYS A 214 -9.63 -5.50 -22.35
N GLY A 215 -9.43 -4.27 -21.86
CA GLY A 215 -10.40 -3.57 -21.03
C GLY A 215 -10.36 -3.97 -19.55
N SER A 216 -9.55 -4.97 -19.14
CA SER A 216 -9.27 -5.25 -17.74
C SER A 216 -8.53 -4.08 -17.07
N VAL A 217 -8.35 -4.15 -15.77
CA VAL A 217 -7.55 -3.20 -15.00
C VAL A 217 -6.27 -3.89 -14.54
N VAL A 218 -5.12 -3.26 -14.77
CA VAL A 218 -3.82 -3.69 -14.24
C VAL A 218 -3.32 -2.65 -13.25
N TYR A 219 -3.15 -3.08 -12.01
CA TYR A 219 -2.68 -2.26 -10.91
C TYR A 219 -1.29 -2.73 -10.47
N ASP A 220 -0.28 -1.95 -10.77
CA ASP A 220 1.07 -2.24 -10.29
C ASP A 220 1.40 -1.35 -9.09
N MET A 221 1.65 -1.98 -7.93
CA MET A 221 2.03 -1.23 -6.72
C MET A 221 3.49 -0.79 -6.72
N VAL A 222 4.31 -1.26 -7.66
CA VAL A 222 5.66 -0.74 -7.87
C VAL A 222 5.53 0.69 -8.41
N TYR A 223 6.22 1.62 -7.74
CA TYR A 223 6.24 3.03 -8.12
C TYR A 223 7.62 3.51 -8.58
N ARG A 224 8.62 2.65 -8.52
CA ARG A 224 9.97 2.93 -9.02
C ARG A 224 10.59 1.64 -9.58
N PRO A 225 10.79 1.59 -10.91
CA PRO A 225 10.48 2.61 -11.92
C PRO A 225 8.98 2.94 -12.01
N LEU A 226 8.65 4.08 -12.63
CA LEU A 226 7.24 4.50 -12.80
C LEU A 226 6.49 3.58 -13.78
N VAL A 227 7.19 3.10 -14.80
CA VAL A 227 6.69 2.17 -15.82
C VAL A 227 7.50 0.88 -15.71
N THR A 228 6.84 -0.18 -15.25
CA THR A 228 7.39 -1.54 -15.18
C THR A 228 7.03 -2.31 -16.44
N ASP A 229 7.66 -3.46 -16.66
CA ASP A 229 7.31 -4.37 -17.76
C ASP A 229 5.82 -4.79 -17.72
N LEU A 230 5.25 -5.01 -16.54
CA LEU A 230 3.81 -5.28 -16.38
C LEU A 230 2.95 -4.12 -16.88
N ILE A 231 3.32 -2.88 -16.59
CA ILE A 231 2.60 -1.69 -17.06
C ILE A 231 2.72 -1.54 -18.58
N GLU A 232 3.88 -1.83 -19.17
CA GLU A 232 4.05 -1.83 -20.63
C GLU A 232 3.17 -2.90 -21.29
N ASN A 233 3.18 -4.12 -20.76
CA ASN A 233 2.33 -5.22 -21.22
C ASN A 233 0.83 -4.86 -21.11
N ALA A 234 0.42 -4.23 -20.04
CA ALA A 234 -0.97 -3.76 -19.86
C ALA A 234 -1.39 -2.73 -20.92
N LYS A 235 -0.50 -1.79 -21.24
CA LYS A 235 -0.75 -0.80 -22.31
C LYS A 235 -0.87 -1.46 -23.69
N LEU A 236 0.02 -2.41 -24.00
CA LEU A 236 -0.03 -3.18 -25.26
C LEU A 236 -1.34 -3.98 -25.36
N ALA A 237 -1.83 -4.54 -24.25
CA ALA A 237 -3.09 -5.26 -24.18
C ALA A 237 -4.34 -4.34 -24.20
N GLN A 238 -4.17 -3.02 -24.20
CA GLN A 238 -5.24 -2.04 -24.09
C GLN A 238 -6.06 -2.19 -22.77
N ALA A 239 -5.39 -2.56 -21.69
CA ALA A 239 -5.94 -2.56 -20.35
C ALA A 239 -5.87 -1.16 -19.71
N SER A 240 -6.74 -0.89 -18.75
CA SER A 240 -6.66 0.31 -17.91
C SER A 240 -5.54 0.15 -16.89
N VAL A 241 -4.72 1.17 -16.70
CA VAL A 241 -3.56 1.10 -15.80
C VAL A 241 -3.77 1.95 -14.55
N VAL A 242 -3.43 1.38 -13.39
CA VAL A 242 -3.27 2.10 -12.12
C VAL A 242 -1.82 1.99 -11.69
N TYR A 243 -1.18 3.14 -11.51
CA TYR A 243 0.24 3.21 -11.16
C TYR A 243 0.45 3.18 -9.65
N GLY A 244 1.54 2.59 -9.20
CA GLY A 244 1.88 2.47 -7.77
C GLY A 244 2.00 3.81 -7.03
N TYR A 245 2.40 4.89 -7.73
CA TYR A 245 2.44 6.21 -7.12
C TYR A 245 1.04 6.75 -6.74
N GLU A 246 -0.02 6.31 -7.44
CA GLU A 246 -1.38 6.71 -7.10
C GLU A 246 -1.78 6.16 -5.72
N MET A 247 -1.48 4.88 -5.48
CA MET A 247 -1.65 4.29 -4.15
C MET A 247 -0.79 4.98 -3.09
N LEU A 248 0.47 5.27 -3.42
CA LEU A 248 1.40 5.94 -2.51
C LEU A 248 0.86 7.31 -2.06
N ILE A 249 0.27 8.08 -2.99
CA ILE A 249 -0.37 9.36 -2.68
C ILE A 249 -1.58 9.14 -1.77
N GLU A 250 -2.51 8.27 -2.14
CA GLU A 250 -3.76 8.14 -1.40
C GLU A 250 -3.58 7.59 0.02
N GLN A 251 -2.71 6.56 0.21
CA GLN A 251 -2.39 6.06 1.55
C GLN A 251 -1.66 7.12 2.40
N GLY A 252 -0.75 7.89 1.77
CA GLY A 252 -0.04 8.96 2.46
C GLY A 252 -0.92 10.15 2.79
N ALA A 253 -1.86 10.51 1.92
CA ALA A 253 -2.87 11.51 2.15
C ALA A 253 -3.78 11.11 3.33
N LYS A 254 -4.19 9.85 3.37
CA LYS A 254 -5.01 9.34 4.48
C LYS A 254 -4.25 9.36 5.81
N ALA A 255 -2.95 9.02 5.81
CA ALA A 255 -2.11 9.12 7.00
C ALA A 255 -1.97 10.59 7.47
N PHE A 256 -1.74 11.52 6.53
CA PHE A 256 -1.72 12.96 6.82
C PHE A 256 -3.02 13.45 7.49
N GLU A 257 -4.17 13.02 6.95
CA GLU A 257 -5.50 13.37 7.49
C GLU A 257 -5.72 12.83 8.90
N ILE A 258 -5.26 11.61 9.19
CA ILE A 258 -5.31 11.00 10.53
C ILE A 258 -4.49 11.81 11.52
N TRP A 259 -3.28 12.24 11.15
CA TRP A 259 -2.36 12.95 12.05
C TRP A 259 -2.74 14.40 12.30
N THR A 260 -3.30 15.07 11.28
CA THR A 260 -3.49 16.54 11.33
C THR A 260 -4.95 16.93 11.50
N GLY A 261 -5.89 16.07 11.17
CA GLY A 261 -7.33 16.40 11.08
C GLY A 261 -7.67 17.30 9.88
N LEU A 262 -6.70 17.61 9.01
CA LEU A 262 -6.88 18.48 7.85
C LEU A 262 -6.97 17.65 6.56
N SER A 263 -7.69 18.14 5.55
CA SER A 263 -7.67 17.54 4.22
C SER A 263 -6.27 17.59 3.62
N ALA A 264 -5.79 16.45 3.11
CA ALA A 264 -4.46 16.33 2.52
C ALA A 264 -4.35 17.11 1.19
N PRO A 265 -3.24 17.83 0.98
CA PRO A 265 -2.97 18.54 -0.27
C PRO A 265 -2.43 17.58 -1.35
N ARG A 266 -3.31 16.71 -1.89
CA ARG A 266 -2.95 15.64 -2.84
C ARG A 266 -2.20 16.15 -4.07
N ASP A 267 -2.54 17.34 -4.57
CA ASP A 267 -1.86 17.93 -5.72
C ASP A 267 -0.40 18.28 -5.41
N ALA A 268 -0.13 18.81 -4.22
CA ALA A 268 1.25 19.10 -3.78
C ALA A 268 2.05 17.79 -3.60
N MET A 269 1.42 16.76 -3.02
CA MET A 269 2.03 15.43 -2.90
C MET A 269 2.37 14.85 -4.27
N LYS A 270 1.41 14.86 -5.21
CA LYS A 270 1.59 14.36 -6.57
C LYS A 270 2.67 15.12 -7.32
N LYS A 271 2.63 16.45 -7.30
CA LYS A 271 3.62 17.30 -7.95
C LYS A 271 5.04 17.00 -7.46
N ASN A 272 5.21 16.84 -6.14
CA ASN A 272 6.51 16.51 -5.56
C ASN A 272 7.02 15.14 -6.04
N LEU A 273 6.17 14.10 -6.03
CA LEU A 273 6.54 12.76 -6.48
C LEU A 273 6.88 12.72 -7.98
N LEU A 274 6.04 13.33 -8.84
CA LEU A 274 6.29 13.36 -10.28
C LEU A 274 7.58 14.10 -10.61
N GLY A 275 7.90 15.20 -9.89
CA GLY A 275 9.18 15.89 -10.02
C GLY A 275 10.38 15.00 -9.68
N ILE A 276 10.28 14.09 -8.71
CA ILE A 276 11.34 13.13 -8.38
C ILE A 276 11.51 12.08 -9.51
N PHE A 277 10.43 11.71 -10.19
CA PHE A 277 10.47 10.76 -11.31
C PHE A 277 10.95 11.42 -12.62
N GLY A 278 11.11 12.74 -12.67
CA GLY A 278 11.49 13.47 -13.88
C GLY A 278 10.34 13.66 -14.88
N GLU A 279 9.10 13.42 -14.45
CA GLU A 279 7.89 13.66 -15.25
C GLU A 279 7.54 15.16 -15.22
N PRO A 280 7.00 15.72 -16.31
CA PRO A 280 6.50 17.09 -16.31
C PRO A 280 5.35 17.24 -15.32
N THR A 281 5.46 18.26 -14.49
CA THR A 281 4.50 18.57 -13.41
C THR A 281 3.30 19.41 -13.91
#